data_081b94b8ceae4192099250037a4fc1cb
#
_entry.id   081b94b8ceae4192099250037a4fc1cb
#
_cell.length_a   1.000
_cell.length_b   1.000
_cell.length_c   1.000
_cell.angle_alpha   90.00
_cell.angle_beta   90.00
_cell.angle_gamma   90.00
#
_symmetry.space_group_name_H-M   'P 1'
#
loop_
_entity.id
_entity.type
_entity.pdbx_description
1 polymer ?
#
loop_
_entity_poly.entity_id
_entity_poly.type
_entity_poly.pdbx_seq_one_letter_code
_entity_poly.pdbx_strand_id
1 'polypeptide(L)'
;MAGEQNVETAKQAYAAFSAGDAGAAMTRIADDVEWITPGNSAISGTVHGKQEVGALWAKFAEKGFTTSPQHWFSDEDRVVVLTQVTVAGEQADSADVLTYRDGKLVKFQTAGDTALFERVFGSK
;
A
#
# COMPACT_ATOMS: atom_id res chain seq x y z
N MET A 1 2.24 -23.30 -0.55
CA MET A 1 1.87 -22.76 -1.88
C MET A 1 2.28 -21.29 -1.96
N ALA A 2 2.68 -20.84 -3.12
CA ALA A 2 3.15 -19.45 -3.29
C ALA A 2 2.10 -18.41 -2.87
N GLY A 3 0.82 -18.66 -3.18
CA GLY A 3 -0.25 -17.74 -2.79
C GLY A 3 -0.37 -17.57 -1.28
N GLU A 4 -0.24 -18.65 -0.52
CA GLU A 4 -0.30 -18.59 0.94
C GLU A 4 0.91 -17.85 1.52
N GLN A 5 2.08 -18.07 0.95
CA GLN A 5 3.30 -17.38 1.37
C GLN A 5 3.22 -15.89 1.05
N ASN A 6 2.66 -15.54 -0.11
CA ASN A 6 2.48 -14.14 -0.49
C ASN A 6 1.49 -13.44 0.44
N VAL A 7 0.39 -14.11 0.82
CA VAL A 7 -0.55 -13.56 1.80
C VAL A 7 0.16 -13.30 3.14
N GLU A 8 0.96 -14.26 3.61
CA GLU A 8 1.68 -14.09 4.87
C GLU A 8 2.68 -12.93 4.79
N THR A 9 3.41 -12.83 3.68
CA THR A 9 4.32 -11.71 3.44
C THR A 9 3.57 -10.38 3.45
N ALA A 10 2.41 -10.33 2.81
CA ALA A 10 1.58 -9.13 2.78
C ALA A 10 1.10 -8.76 4.19
N LYS A 11 0.65 -9.73 4.98
CA LYS A 11 0.22 -9.46 6.36
C LYS A 11 1.34 -8.86 7.20
N GLN A 12 2.54 -9.39 7.07
CA GLN A 12 3.70 -8.87 7.79
C GLN A 12 4.04 -7.44 7.37
N ALA A 13 3.96 -7.14 6.08
CA ALA A 13 4.24 -5.81 5.55
C ALA A 13 3.21 -4.78 6.04
N TYR A 14 1.93 -5.13 6.00
CA TYR A 14 0.87 -4.24 6.50
C TYR A 14 1.03 -3.98 8.00
N ALA A 15 1.34 -5.02 8.77
CA ALA A 15 1.54 -4.87 10.22
C ALA A 15 2.73 -3.96 10.51
N ALA A 16 3.84 -4.12 9.79
CA ALA A 16 5.03 -3.29 9.97
C ALA A 16 4.73 -1.83 9.61
N PHE A 17 4.05 -1.60 8.52
CA PHE A 17 3.67 -0.25 8.09
C PHE A 17 2.79 0.43 9.14
N SER A 18 1.78 -0.26 9.65
CA SER A 18 0.87 0.30 10.66
C SER A 18 1.55 0.52 12.00
N ALA A 19 2.60 -0.24 12.31
CA ALA A 19 3.40 -0.06 13.52
C ALA A 19 4.42 1.07 13.39
N GLY A 20 4.53 1.70 12.22
CA GLY A 20 5.51 2.74 11.98
C GLY A 20 6.90 2.21 11.64
N ASP A 21 7.02 0.91 11.36
CA ASP A 21 8.29 0.28 11.01
C ASP A 21 8.45 0.19 9.49
N ALA A 22 8.71 1.33 8.88
CA ALA A 22 8.87 1.42 7.43
C ALA A 22 10.05 0.57 6.94
N GLY A 23 11.12 0.48 7.72
CA GLY A 23 12.28 -0.35 7.36
C GLY A 23 11.91 -1.81 7.20
N ALA A 24 11.16 -2.38 8.16
CA ALA A 24 10.73 -3.76 8.07
C ALA A 24 9.78 -3.98 6.89
N ALA A 25 8.85 -3.04 6.63
CA ALA A 25 7.96 -3.12 5.48
C ALA A 25 8.76 -3.10 4.16
N MET A 26 9.79 -2.27 4.07
CA MET A 26 10.63 -2.15 2.88
C MET A 26 11.40 -3.42 2.53
N THR A 27 11.72 -4.26 3.53
CA THR A 27 12.45 -5.51 3.25
C THR A 27 11.66 -6.49 2.39
N ARG A 28 10.34 -6.31 2.31
CA ARG A 28 9.44 -7.18 1.54
C ARG A 28 9.16 -6.65 0.13
N ILE A 29 9.82 -5.57 -0.26
CA ILE A 29 9.59 -4.85 -1.50
C ILE A 29 10.80 -5.00 -2.41
N ALA A 30 10.54 -5.25 -3.71
CA ALA A 30 11.61 -5.36 -4.68
C ALA A 30 12.21 -3.97 -4.98
N ASP A 31 13.47 -3.96 -5.40
CA ASP A 31 14.17 -2.70 -5.71
C ASP A 31 13.51 -1.93 -6.86
N ASP A 32 12.85 -2.64 -7.78
CA ASP A 32 12.19 -2.08 -8.95
C ASP A 32 10.67 -1.97 -8.80
N VAL A 33 10.18 -1.91 -7.57
CA VAL A 33 8.74 -1.87 -7.29
C VAL A 33 8.04 -0.71 -8.02
N GLU A 34 6.81 -0.99 -8.48
CA GLU A 34 5.93 0.01 -9.05
C GLU A 34 4.74 0.21 -8.10
N TRP A 35 4.48 1.46 -7.73
CA TRP A 35 3.42 1.79 -6.78
C TRP A 35 2.46 2.77 -7.42
N ILE A 36 1.18 2.38 -7.55
CA ILE A 36 0.16 3.14 -8.27
C ILE A 36 -0.92 3.61 -7.30
N THR A 37 -1.12 4.92 -7.27
CA THR A 37 -2.22 5.55 -6.52
C THR A 37 -3.16 6.22 -7.51
N PRO A 38 -4.46 5.86 -7.51
CA PRO A 38 -5.41 6.41 -8.46
C PRO A 38 -5.83 7.83 -8.10
N GLY A 39 -6.55 8.48 -9.00
CA GLY A 39 -7.15 9.77 -8.75
C GLY A 39 -6.29 10.92 -9.17
N ASN A 40 -6.59 12.09 -8.63
CA ASN A 40 -5.98 13.36 -9.01
C ASN A 40 -5.51 14.15 -7.79
N SER A 41 -5.11 13.44 -6.74
CA SER A 41 -4.54 14.05 -5.55
C SER A 41 -3.04 14.29 -5.71
N ALA A 42 -2.46 15.03 -4.78
CA ALA A 42 -1.02 15.29 -4.78
C ALA A 42 -0.19 14.01 -4.67
N ILE A 43 -0.78 12.93 -4.12
CA ILE A 43 -0.10 11.63 -4.00
C ILE A 43 -0.44 10.67 -5.14
N SER A 44 -1.29 11.07 -6.10
CA SER A 44 -1.73 10.20 -7.20
C SER A 44 -0.64 10.06 -8.25
N GLY A 45 -0.67 8.92 -8.95
CA GLY A 45 0.27 8.62 -10.01
C GLY A 45 1.05 7.35 -9.72
N THR A 46 2.08 7.13 -10.50
CA THR A 46 2.93 5.95 -10.37
C THR A 46 4.33 6.39 -9.93
N VAL A 47 4.83 5.76 -8.86
CA VAL A 47 6.22 5.95 -8.44
C VAL A 47 6.96 4.62 -8.59
N HIS A 48 8.25 4.67 -8.79
CA HIS A 48 9.10 3.50 -9.04
C HIS A 48 10.27 3.48 -8.06
N GLY A 49 10.53 2.27 -7.56
CA GLY A 49 11.68 2.03 -6.70
C GLY A 49 11.45 2.38 -5.25
N LYS A 50 12.30 1.83 -4.38
CA LYS A 50 12.15 1.96 -2.94
C LYS A 50 12.27 3.41 -2.46
N GLN A 51 13.14 4.19 -3.09
CA GLN A 51 13.36 5.58 -2.67
C GLN A 51 12.10 6.41 -2.88
N GLU A 52 11.47 6.30 -4.06
CA GLU A 52 10.24 7.04 -4.35
C GLU A 52 9.08 6.55 -3.49
N VAL A 53 8.97 5.25 -3.29
CA VAL A 53 7.95 4.67 -2.42
C VAL A 53 8.14 5.15 -0.98
N GLY A 54 9.36 5.19 -0.50
CA GLY A 54 9.66 5.71 0.84
C GLY A 54 9.26 7.17 1.01
N ALA A 55 9.50 7.99 0.00
CA ALA A 55 9.09 9.39 0.01
C ALA A 55 7.55 9.51 0.04
N LEU A 56 6.84 8.65 -0.69
CA LEU A 56 5.38 8.60 -0.67
C LEU A 56 4.87 8.19 0.71
N TRP A 57 5.47 7.18 1.32
CA TRP A 57 5.08 6.72 2.65
C TRP A 57 5.30 7.80 3.71
N ALA A 58 6.32 8.63 3.56
CA ALA A 58 6.56 9.75 4.47
C ALA A 58 5.39 10.76 4.41
N LYS A 59 4.85 11.00 3.22
CA LYS A 59 3.67 11.86 3.07
C LYS A 59 2.44 11.25 3.75
N PHE A 60 2.26 9.94 3.64
CA PHE A 60 1.19 9.23 4.34
C PHE A 60 1.33 9.40 5.85
N ALA A 61 2.53 9.23 6.38
CA ALA A 61 2.79 9.34 7.80
C ALA A 61 2.47 10.73 8.35
N GLU A 62 2.72 11.78 7.58
CA GLU A 62 2.40 13.16 7.96
C GLU A 62 0.91 13.36 8.24
N LYS A 63 0.05 12.56 7.60
CA LYS A 63 -1.41 12.66 7.74
C LYS A 63 -1.99 11.57 8.62
N GLY A 64 -1.14 10.81 9.34
CA GLY A 64 -1.60 9.74 10.21
C GLY A 64 -2.27 8.61 9.46
N PHE A 65 -1.72 8.23 8.32
CA PHE A 65 -2.27 7.17 7.47
C PHE A 65 -2.02 5.81 8.10
N THR A 66 -3.10 5.07 8.34
CA THR A 66 -3.02 3.68 8.81
C THR A 66 -4.00 2.82 8.02
N THR A 67 -3.76 1.51 8.06
CA THR A 67 -4.63 0.55 7.40
C THR A 67 -5.06 -0.52 8.38
N SER A 68 -6.28 -1.02 8.19
CA SER A 68 -6.84 -2.13 8.97
C SER A 68 -7.35 -3.19 8.00
N PRO A 69 -6.49 -4.14 7.60
CA PRO A 69 -6.89 -5.18 6.65
C PRO A 69 -8.00 -6.05 7.22
N GLN A 70 -9.02 -6.33 6.40
CA GLN A 70 -10.20 -7.08 6.80
C GLN A 70 -10.23 -8.46 6.15
N HIS A 71 -9.89 -8.55 4.86
CA HIS A 71 -9.95 -9.80 4.10
C HIS A 71 -8.76 -9.90 3.16
N TRP A 72 -8.30 -11.13 2.96
CA TRP A 72 -7.14 -11.44 2.14
C TRP A 72 -7.52 -12.51 1.12
N PHE A 73 -7.19 -12.28 -0.14
CA PHE A 73 -7.41 -13.23 -1.23
C PHE A 73 -6.13 -13.38 -2.02
N SER A 74 -5.88 -14.56 -2.57
CA SER A 74 -4.73 -14.76 -3.43
C SER A 74 -5.14 -15.43 -4.73
N ASP A 75 -4.48 -15.03 -5.81
CA ASP A 75 -4.66 -15.61 -7.13
C ASP A 75 -3.30 -15.60 -7.82
N GLU A 76 -2.66 -16.75 -7.88
CA GLU A 76 -1.32 -16.94 -8.42
C GLU A 76 -0.30 -16.05 -7.70
N ASP A 77 0.25 -15.06 -8.41
CA ASP A 77 1.26 -14.14 -7.87
C ASP A 77 0.68 -12.88 -7.27
N ARG A 78 -0.66 -12.78 -7.21
CA ARG A 78 -1.34 -11.58 -6.69
C ARG A 78 -2.04 -11.85 -5.38
N VAL A 79 -2.01 -10.84 -4.52
CA VAL A 79 -2.80 -10.81 -3.28
C VAL A 79 -3.72 -9.61 -3.35
N VAL A 80 -5.00 -9.81 -3.09
CA VAL A 80 -5.98 -8.74 -2.98
C VAL A 80 -6.34 -8.58 -1.52
N VAL A 81 -6.26 -7.34 -1.03
CA VAL A 81 -6.53 -7.01 0.36
C VAL A 81 -7.70 -6.05 0.42
N LEU A 82 -8.77 -6.45 1.11
CA LEU A 82 -9.85 -5.51 1.42
C LEU A 82 -9.51 -4.91 2.77
N THR A 83 -9.31 -3.61 2.80
CA THR A 83 -8.81 -2.93 3.99
C THR A 83 -9.62 -1.67 4.26
N GLN A 84 -9.56 -1.20 5.50
CA GLN A 84 -10.09 0.10 5.87
C GLN A 84 -8.91 1.02 6.12
N VAL A 85 -8.94 2.18 5.48
CA VAL A 85 -7.89 3.19 5.57
C VAL A 85 -8.36 4.28 6.52
N THR A 86 -7.47 4.73 7.40
CA THR A 86 -7.69 5.91 8.23
C THR A 86 -6.62 6.93 7.88
N VAL A 87 -7.02 8.14 7.53
CA VAL A 87 -6.09 9.22 7.20
C VAL A 87 -6.70 10.54 7.65
N ALA A 88 -5.94 11.33 8.40
CA ALA A 88 -6.38 12.60 8.99
C ALA A 88 -7.68 12.44 9.79
N GLY A 89 -7.86 11.29 10.45
CA GLY A 89 -9.05 11.01 11.25
C GLY A 89 -10.26 10.55 10.46
N GLU A 90 -10.19 10.46 9.14
CA GLU A 90 -11.29 9.98 8.30
C GLU A 90 -11.04 8.56 7.85
N GLN A 91 -12.10 7.78 7.72
CA GLN A 91 -12.03 6.36 7.32
C GLN A 91 -12.68 6.14 5.96
N ALA A 92 -12.11 5.22 5.19
CA ALA A 92 -12.68 4.80 3.92
C ALA A 92 -12.28 3.35 3.63
N ASP A 93 -13.11 2.65 2.86
CA ASP A 93 -12.78 1.31 2.40
C ASP A 93 -11.87 1.40 1.20
N SER A 94 -10.98 0.41 1.09
CA SER A 94 -10.03 0.33 -0.02
C SER A 94 -9.81 -1.13 -0.40
N ALA A 95 -9.46 -1.35 -1.66
CA ALA A 95 -8.99 -2.64 -2.14
C ALA A 95 -7.60 -2.44 -2.72
N ASP A 96 -6.65 -3.21 -2.22
CA ASP A 96 -5.27 -3.14 -2.70
C ASP A 96 -4.92 -4.40 -3.45
N VAL A 97 -4.26 -4.26 -4.59
CA VAL A 97 -3.77 -5.38 -5.39
C VAL A 97 -2.24 -5.38 -5.32
N LEU A 98 -1.69 -6.46 -4.79
CA LEU A 98 -0.26 -6.64 -4.62
C LEU A 98 0.22 -7.76 -5.52
N THR A 99 1.23 -7.49 -6.35
CA THR A 99 1.84 -8.50 -7.21
C THR A 99 3.24 -8.82 -6.68
N TYR A 100 3.53 -10.12 -6.56
CA TYR A 100 4.78 -10.63 -5.99
C TYR A 100 5.61 -11.37 -7.04
N ARG A 101 6.93 -11.28 -6.89
CA ARG A 101 7.90 -12.08 -7.66
C ARG A 101 8.99 -12.50 -6.70
N ASP A 102 9.17 -13.82 -6.58
CA ASP A 102 10.20 -14.39 -5.70
C ASP A 102 10.11 -13.89 -4.25
N GLY A 103 8.88 -13.78 -3.76
CA GLY A 103 8.62 -13.36 -2.38
C GLY A 103 8.73 -11.86 -2.13
N LYS A 104 8.92 -11.06 -3.18
CA LYS A 104 9.02 -9.61 -3.06
C LYS A 104 7.88 -8.92 -3.79
N LEU A 105 7.39 -7.83 -3.23
CA LEU A 105 6.36 -7.01 -3.87
C LEU A 105 6.99 -6.26 -5.04
N VAL A 106 6.47 -6.50 -6.26
CA VAL A 106 6.94 -5.80 -7.46
C VAL A 106 5.95 -4.75 -7.95
N LYS A 107 4.68 -4.86 -7.55
CA LYS A 107 3.66 -3.89 -7.96
C LYS A 107 2.60 -3.78 -6.88
N PHE A 108 2.24 -2.56 -6.54
CA PHE A 108 1.14 -2.24 -5.63
C PHE A 108 0.20 -1.28 -6.34
N GLN A 109 -1.10 -1.56 -6.29
CA GLN A 109 -2.12 -0.67 -6.82
C GLN A 109 -3.28 -0.63 -5.85
N THR A 110 -3.64 0.57 -5.38
CA THR A 110 -4.80 0.72 -4.52
C THR A 110 -6.01 1.18 -5.33
N ALA A 111 -7.19 0.76 -4.90
CA ALA A 111 -8.47 1.25 -5.40
C ALA A 111 -9.22 1.86 -4.21
N GLY A 112 -8.72 2.97 -3.74
CA GLY A 112 -9.24 3.65 -2.56
C GLY A 112 -10.13 4.83 -2.89
N ASP A 113 -10.49 5.58 -1.86
CA ASP A 113 -11.34 6.77 -1.98
C ASP A 113 -10.50 7.95 -2.46
N THR A 114 -10.56 8.21 -3.77
CA THR A 114 -9.77 9.27 -4.39
C THR A 114 -10.21 10.67 -3.94
N ALA A 115 -11.49 10.85 -3.62
CA ALA A 115 -11.99 12.12 -3.10
C ALA A 115 -11.42 12.42 -1.71
N LEU A 116 -11.33 11.40 -0.85
CA LEU A 116 -10.70 11.54 0.46
C LEU A 116 -9.23 11.93 0.31
N PHE A 117 -8.51 11.30 -0.61
CA PHE A 117 -7.11 11.62 -0.84
C PHE A 117 -6.94 13.07 -1.32
N GLU A 118 -7.82 13.55 -2.19
CA GLU A 118 -7.76 14.95 -2.63
C GLU A 118 -8.00 15.92 -1.47
N ARG A 119 -8.96 15.63 -0.59
CA ARG A 119 -9.23 16.50 0.56
C ARG A 119 -8.05 16.56 1.51
N VAL A 120 -7.41 15.43 1.76
CA VAL A 120 -6.35 15.33 2.78
C VAL A 120 -4.99 15.80 2.25
N PHE A 121 -4.62 15.38 1.03
CA PHE A 121 -3.30 15.65 0.47
C PHE A 121 -3.28 16.83 -0.50
N GLY A 122 -4.45 17.30 -0.91
CA GLY A 122 -4.58 18.35 -1.91
C GLY A 122 -4.69 17.77 -3.32
N SER A 123 -5.09 18.63 -4.26
CA SER A 123 -5.19 18.27 -5.68
C SER A 123 -3.83 18.36 -6.35
N LYS A 124 -3.67 17.60 -7.40
CA LYS A 124 -2.47 17.55 -8.19
C LYS A 124 -2.26 18.84 -9.00
#